data_c2cf98a4fbcf5f6db1c36a1b7fcd4f74
#
_entry.id   c2cf98a4fbcf5f6db1c36a1b7fcd4f74
#
_cell.length_a   1.000
_cell.length_b   1.000
_cell.length_c   1.000
_cell.angle_alpha   90.00
_cell.angle_beta   90.00
_cell.angle_gamma   90.00
#
_symmetry.space_group_name_H-M   'P 1'
#
loop_
_entity.id
_entity.type
_entity.pdbx_description
1 polymer ?
#
loop_
_entity_poly.entity_id
_entity_poly.type
_entity_poly.pdbx_seq_one_letter_code
_entity_poly.pdbx_strand_id
1 'polypeptide(L)'
;DYPLMSELNQAKRTETITQAQLADVSGDKMFADNCNFISRLNLDPINGASRSLYNNCHFESTDDALNANAVYVGCDFDFYGNRPLYSSYGTGSTFLGCTFNCKILNVEAEPTQFFTKEGGTITAVDCVYNSNLSVPISIGWTKTPSTSLKCYQSNIIHNGQSITIGGEGAKETVDITGKSVLDAYKIVSGGKTYYNTYNLLKGSDDWDPLGVKDVIKAAGQDTVA
;
A
#
# COMPACT_ATOMS: atom_id res chain seq x y z
N ASP A 1 -25.87 11.13 7.42
CA ASP A 1 -24.90 10.06 7.15
C ASP A 1 -24.69 9.98 5.64
N TYR A 2 -23.44 10.01 5.21
CA TYR A 2 -23.09 9.81 3.82
C TYR A 2 -22.94 8.31 3.55
N PRO A 3 -23.58 7.77 2.50
CA PRO A 3 -23.40 6.37 2.14
C PRO A 3 -21.98 6.11 1.59
N LEU A 4 -21.52 4.88 1.73
CA LEU A 4 -20.32 4.43 1.05
C LEU A 4 -20.51 4.47 -0.48
N MET A 5 -19.43 4.57 -1.23
CA MET A 5 -19.51 4.54 -2.70
C MET A 5 -20.11 3.24 -3.21
N SER A 6 -19.89 2.11 -2.50
CA SER A 6 -20.55 0.85 -2.78
C SER A 6 -22.09 0.94 -2.67
N GLU A 7 -22.60 1.68 -1.69
CA GLU A 7 -24.06 1.89 -1.50
C GLU A 7 -24.64 2.81 -2.56
N LEU A 8 -23.83 3.73 -3.10
CA LEU A 8 -24.23 4.66 -4.16
C LEU A 8 -24.05 4.08 -5.58
N ASN A 9 -23.62 2.83 -5.73
CA ASN A 9 -23.17 2.30 -7.02
C ASN A 9 -22.23 3.26 -7.78
N GLN A 10 -21.39 3.97 -7.01
CA GLN A 10 -20.46 4.99 -7.53
C GLN A 10 -21.15 6.07 -8.40
N ALA A 11 -22.38 6.39 -8.10
CA ALA A 11 -23.05 7.49 -8.77
C ALA A 11 -22.23 8.78 -8.62
N LYS A 12 -22.04 9.49 -9.72
CA LYS A 12 -21.31 10.76 -9.70
C LYS A 12 -21.98 11.72 -8.73
N ARG A 13 -21.22 12.23 -7.79
CA ARG A 13 -21.71 13.24 -6.85
C ARG A 13 -21.98 14.54 -7.59
N THR A 14 -23.11 15.14 -7.31
CA THR A 14 -23.55 16.44 -7.88
C THR A 14 -23.25 17.59 -6.92
N GLU A 15 -22.94 17.29 -5.66
CA GLU A 15 -22.73 18.29 -4.62
C GLU A 15 -21.29 18.20 -4.05
N THR A 16 -20.79 19.33 -3.59
CA THR A 16 -19.53 19.39 -2.85
C THR A 16 -19.74 18.72 -1.49
N ILE A 17 -18.85 17.82 -1.13
CA ILE A 17 -18.86 17.15 0.17
C ILE A 17 -17.84 17.78 1.11
N THR A 18 -18.15 17.77 2.40
CA THR A 18 -17.17 18.07 3.43
C THR A 18 -16.20 16.90 3.52
N GLN A 19 -14.93 17.18 3.42
CA GLN A 19 -13.88 16.20 3.59
C GLN A 19 -13.63 15.99 5.09
N ALA A 20 -13.37 14.73 5.48
CA ALA A 20 -13.08 14.39 6.86
C ALA A 20 -12.13 13.19 6.93
N GLN A 21 -11.19 13.26 7.85
CA GLN A 21 -10.30 12.16 8.18
C GLN A 21 -10.89 11.33 9.32
N LEU A 22 -10.61 10.03 9.32
CA LEU A 22 -10.94 9.16 10.43
C LEU A 22 -10.05 9.44 11.63
N ALA A 23 -8.76 9.66 11.38
CA ALA A 23 -7.77 10.00 12.38
C ALA A 23 -6.65 10.86 11.77
N ASP A 24 -6.11 11.76 12.57
CA ASP A 24 -4.89 12.51 12.29
C ASP A 24 -3.86 12.16 13.36
N VAL A 25 -2.81 11.47 12.95
CA VAL A 25 -1.77 10.97 13.85
C VAL A 25 -0.47 11.67 13.52
N SER A 26 0.00 12.51 14.41
CA SER A 26 1.29 13.17 14.31
C SER A 26 2.29 12.57 15.29
N GLY A 27 3.57 12.74 15.00
CA GLY A 27 4.66 12.23 15.84
C GLY A 27 5.37 11.05 15.21
N ASP A 28 5.73 10.06 16.00
CA ASP A 28 6.50 8.91 15.59
C ASP A 28 5.95 7.62 16.22
N LYS A 29 6.13 6.48 15.52
CA LYS A 29 5.77 5.14 15.99
C LYS A 29 4.26 4.88 16.14
N MET A 30 3.52 5.08 15.08
CA MET A 30 2.13 4.62 15.01
C MET A 30 2.12 3.11 14.70
N PHE A 31 1.39 2.33 15.48
CA PHE A 31 1.17 0.91 15.24
C PHE A 31 -0.31 0.57 15.37
N ALA A 32 -0.86 -0.02 14.33
CA ALA A 32 -2.19 -0.58 14.32
C ALA A 32 -2.12 -2.07 13.96
N ASP A 33 -2.83 -2.90 14.71
CA ASP A 33 -2.88 -4.34 14.52
C ASP A 33 -4.33 -4.84 14.55
N ASN A 34 -4.71 -5.61 13.51
CA ASN A 34 -6.05 -6.18 13.37
C ASN A 34 -7.19 -5.13 13.46
N CYS A 35 -6.99 -3.96 12.87
CA CYS A 35 -7.95 -2.85 12.89
C CYS A 35 -8.69 -2.72 11.56
N ASN A 36 -9.93 -2.22 11.63
CA ASN A 36 -10.71 -1.83 10.45
C ASN A 36 -10.82 -0.32 10.39
N PHE A 37 -10.44 0.25 9.25
CA PHE A 37 -10.50 1.68 8.95
C PHE A 37 -11.43 1.90 7.78
N ILE A 38 -12.63 2.40 8.04
CA ILE A 38 -13.68 2.55 7.05
C ILE A 38 -14.12 4.01 7.00
N SER A 39 -14.02 4.64 5.83
CA SER A 39 -14.44 6.02 5.60
C SER A 39 -15.62 6.09 4.64
N ARG A 40 -16.62 6.87 5.02
CA ARG A 40 -17.79 7.19 4.17
C ARG A 40 -17.62 8.49 3.39
N LEU A 41 -16.57 9.23 3.67
CA LEU A 41 -16.27 10.50 3.03
C LEU A 41 -15.10 10.37 2.07
N ASN A 42 -14.96 11.35 1.22
CA ASN A 42 -13.95 11.39 0.17
C ASN A 42 -12.60 11.84 0.72
N LEU A 43 -12.08 11.16 1.74
CA LEU A 43 -10.76 11.46 2.26
C LEU A 43 -10.14 10.28 3.00
N ASP A 44 -8.86 10.44 3.15
CA ASP A 44 -7.97 9.56 3.87
C ASP A 44 -8.56 9.16 5.21
N PRO A 45 -8.81 7.89 5.47
CA PRO A 45 -9.26 7.47 6.80
C PRO A 45 -8.22 7.74 7.87
N ILE A 46 -6.96 7.85 7.50
CA ILE A 46 -5.86 8.17 8.42
C ILE A 46 -4.81 9.03 7.73
N ASN A 47 -4.32 10.04 8.44
CA ASN A 47 -3.06 10.73 8.20
C ASN A 47 -2.03 10.22 9.22
N GLY A 48 -0.88 9.74 8.79
CA GLY A 48 0.00 8.91 9.60
C GLY A 48 1.22 9.61 10.20
N ALA A 49 1.79 8.97 11.21
CA ALA A 49 3.04 9.36 11.87
C ALA A 49 4.28 9.11 10.99
N SER A 50 5.44 9.63 11.42
CA SER A 50 6.72 9.50 10.69
C SER A 50 7.15 8.06 10.45
N ARG A 51 6.99 7.17 11.46
CA ARG A 51 7.11 5.73 11.32
C ARG A 51 5.77 5.09 11.67
N SER A 52 5.18 4.45 10.68
CA SER A 52 3.86 3.83 10.83
C SER A 52 3.89 2.40 10.36
N LEU A 53 3.27 1.51 11.13
CA LEU A 53 3.04 0.11 10.78
C LEU A 53 1.57 -0.22 10.93
N TYR A 54 1.01 -0.77 9.86
CA TYR A 54 -0.32 -1.38 9.86
C TYR A 54 -0.14 -2.88 9.62
N ASN A 55 -0.60 -3.70 10.56
CA ASN A 55 -0.51 -5.16 10.49
C ASN A 55 -1.90 -5.79 10.49
N ASN A 56 -2.19 -6.60 9.48
CA ASN A 56 -3.49 -7.27 9.31
C ASN A 56 -4.69 -6.31 9.41
N CYS A 57 -4.55 -5.11 8.90
CA CYS A 57 -5.62 -4.11 8.92
C CYS A 57 -6.44 -4.14 7.64
N HIS A 58 -7.72 -3.82 7.77
CA HIS A 58 -8.62 -3.60 6.66
C HIS A 58 -8.89 -2.11 6.45
N PHE A 59 -8.79 -1.67 5.19
CA PHE A 59 -9.07 -0.30 4.79
C PHE A 59 -10.18 -0.29 3.76
N GLU A 60 -11.21 0.54 3.99
CA GLU A 60 -12.24 0.81 2.99
C GLU A 60 -12.37 2.31 2.80
N SER A 61 -12.30 2.77 1.55
CA SER A 61 -12.37 4.18 1.21
C SER A 61 -13.22 4.44 -0.02
N THR A 62 -13.95 5.54 0.03
CA THR A 62 -14.74 6.02 -1.11
C THR A 62 -13.89 6.71 -2.17
N ASP A 63 -12.69 7.11 -1.83
CA ASP A 63 -11.69 7.69 -2.72
C ASP A 63 -10.29 7.27 -2.25
N ASP A 64 -9.39 8.19 -1.96
CA ASP A 64 -8.04 7.87 -1.49
C ASP A 64 -8.07 7.44 -0.01
N ALA A 65 -7.50 6.27 0.32
CA ALA A 65 -7.64 5.70 1.65
C ALA A 65 -6.69 6.30 2.68
N LEU A 66 -5.49 6.67 2.27
CA LEU A 66 -4.42 7.05 3.18
C LEU A 66 -3.55 8.16 2.60
N ASN A 67 -3.11 9.05 3.48
CA ASN A 67 -2.15 10.10 3.17
C ASN A 67 -0.90 9.93 4.05
N ALA A 68 -0.33 8.75 4.07
CA ALA A 68 0.80 8.43 4.92
C ALA A 68 1.78 7.48 4.26
N ASN A 69 3.05 7.75 4.47
CA ASN A 69 4.09 6.77 4.22
C ASN A 69 4.11 5.77 5.37
N ALA A 70 3.96 4.51 5.06
CA ALA A 70 3.89 3.47 6.06
C ALA A 70 4.40 2.12 5.53
N VAL A 71 4.64 1.21 6.46
CA VAL A 71 4.80 -0.21 6.18
C VAL A 71 3.46 -0.88 6.46
N TYR A 72 2.94 -1.59 5.46
CA TYR A 72 1.69 -2.35 5.52
C TYR A 72 2.03 -3.83 5.41
N VAL A 73 1.59 -4.63 6.37
CA VAL A 73 1.83 -6.08 6.41
C VAL A 73 0.51 -6.81 6.48
N GLY A 74 0.25 -7.67 5.50
CA GLY A 74 -0.97 -8.49 5.46
C GLY A 74 -2.27 -7.69 5.45
N CYS A 75 -2.22 -6.43 5.03
CA CYS A 75 -3.38 -5.56 4.97
C CYS A 75 -4.20 -5.78 3.71
N ASP A 76 -5.49 -5.48 3.78
CA ASP A 76 -6.36 -5.46 2.62
C ASP A 76 -7.03 -4.10 2.43
N PHE A 77 -7.16 -3.70 1.17
CA PHE A 77 -7.67 -2.41 0.75
C PHE A 77 -8.84 -2.60 -0.20
N ASP A 78 -10.03 -2.21 0.23
CA ASP A 78 -11.21 -2.09 -0.62
C ASP A 78 -11.33 -0.63 -1.09
N PHE A 79 -11.22 -0.38 -2.39
CA PHE A 79 -11.26 0.98 -2.92
C PHE A 79 -12.14 1.09 -4.17
N TYR A 80 -12.78 2.24 -4.33
CA TYR A 80 -13.81 2.49 -5.35
C TYR A 80 -13.38 3.49 -6.42
N GLY A 81 -12.23 4.11 -6.26
CA GLY A 81 -11.53 4.87 -7.29
C GLY A 81 -10.54 3.98 -8.04
N ASN A 82 -9.55 4.60 -8.69
CA ASN A 82 -8.49 3.86 -9.38
C ASN A 82 -7.19 3.72 -8.57
N ARG A 83 -7.22 4.03 -7.27
CA ARG A 83 -6.11 3.90 -6.33
C ARG A 83 -6.61 3.89 -4.89
N PRO A 84 -5.92 3.17 -3.98
CA PRO A 84 -6.28 3.16 -2.56
C PRO A 84 -5.67 4.31 -1.75
N LEU A 85 -4.56 4.90 -2.19
CA LEU A 85 -3.80 5.89 -1.43
C LEU A 85 -3.73 7.22 -2.18
N TYR A 86 -3.69 8.33 -1.40
CA TYR A 86 -3.48 9.65 -1.95
C TYR A 86 -2.00 9.88 -2.31
N SER A 87 -1.10 9.65 -1.38
CA SER A 87 0.29 10.04 -1.50
C SER A 87 1.26 8.99 -0.96
N SER A 88 2.47 9.00 -1.46
CA SER A 88 3.60 8.17 -1.04
C SER A 88 4.88 9.01 -0.95
N TYR A 89 4.80 10.21 -0.37
CA TYR A 89 5.96 11.09 -0.19
C TYR A 89 6.93 10.58 0.89
N GLY A 90 8.09 11.21 0.97
CA GLY A 90 9.11 10.94 1.97
C GLY A 90 9.81 9.61 1.76
N THR A 91 9.78 8.76 2.76
CA THR A 91 10.40 7.42 2.72
C THR A 91 9.67 6.43 1.83
N GLY A 92 8.46 6.78 1.37
CA GLY A 92 7.64 5.94 0.52
C GLY A 92 6.71 5.01 1.29
N SER A 93 5.94 4.22 0.55
CA SER A 93 5.03 3.21 1.10
C SER A 93 5.53 1.82 0.75
N THR A 94 5.50 0.91 1.72
CA THR A 94 5.94 -0.48 1.56
C THR A 94 4.80 -1.43 1.87
N PHE A 95 4.44 -2.27 0.91
CA PHE A 95 3.35 -3.24 1.00
C PHE A 95 3.93 -4.65 1.00
N LEU A 96 3.69 -5.40 2.06
CA LEU A 96 4.22 -6.75 2.30
C LEU A 96 3.06 -7.72 2.54
N GLY A 97 2.80 -8.60 1.59
CA GLY A 97 1.70 -9.56 1.67
C GLY A 97 0.31 -8.92 1.66
N CYS A 98 0.14 -7.78 0.99
CA CYS A 98 -1.10 -7.03 0.98
C CYS A 98 -2.02 -7.42 -0.18
N THR A 99 -3.32 -7.18 0.01
CA THR A 99 -4.35 -7.40 -1.01
C THR A 99 -5.03 -6.08 -1.36
N PHE A 100 -5.14 -5.79 -2.65
CA PHE A 100 -5.82 -4.61 -3.18
C PHE A 100 -7.06 -5.05 -3.95
N ASN A 101 -8.24 -4.63 -3.52
CA ASN A 101 -9.51 -4.94 -4.16
C ASN A 101 -10.07 -3.69 -4.82
N CYS A 102 -9.83 -3.57 -6.11
CA CYS A 102 -10.43 -2.52 -6.92
C CYS A 102 -11.90 -2.84 -7.17
N LYS A 103 -12.77 -1.99 -6.67
CA LYS A 103 -14.24 -2.12 -6.79
C LYS A 103 -14.86 -1.06 -7.69
N ILE A 104 -14.04 -0.40 -8.51
CA ILE A 104 -14.54 0.60 -9.46
C ILE A 104 -15.55 -0.03 -10.43
N LEU A 105 -16.64 0.68 -10.71
CA LEU A 105 -17.68 0.21 -11.64
C LEU A 105 -17.47 0.69 -13.07
N ASN A 106 -16.89 1.87 -13.25
CA ASN A 106 -16.65 2.45 -14.58
C ASN A 106 -15.16 2.39 -14.96
N VAL A 107 -14.66 1.18 -15.13
CA VAL A 107 -13.26 0.95 -15.49
C VAL A 107 -12.91 1.46 -16.89
N GLU A 108 -13.85 1.55 -17.78
CA GLU A 108 -13.63 2.03 -19.17
C GLU A 108 -13.14 3.48 -19.19
N ALA A 109 -13.54 4.29 -18.19
CA ALA A 109 -13.08 5.65 -18.03
C ALA A 109 -11.67 5.71 -17.37
N GLU A 110 -11.29 4.72 -16.59
CA GLU A 110 -10.01 4.67 -15.86
C GLU A 110 -9.42 3.25 -15.89
N PRO A 111 -8.94 2.80 -17.08
CA PRO A 111 -8.48 1.41 -17.25
C PRO A 111 -7.16 1.10 -16.53
N THR A 112 -6.41 2.12 -16.14
CA THR A 112 -5.20 1.95 -15.33
C THR A 112 -5.52 2.13 -13.86
N GLN A 113 -5.11 1.16 -13.06
CA GLN A 113 -5.21 1.17 -11.61
C GLN A 113 -3.85 1.48 -11.01
N PHE A 114 -3.81 2.16 -9.88
CA PHE A 114 -2.56 2.62 -9.26
C PHE A 114 -2.52 2.26 -7.78
N PHE A 115 -1.33 2.28 -7.20
CA PHE A 115 -1.17 2.20 -5.74
C PHE A 115 -1.46 3.55 -5.09
N THR A 116 -1.02 4.64 -5.70
CA THR A 116 -1.22 6.00 -5.15
C THR A 116 -1.64 6.99 -6.22
N LYS A 117 -2.20 8.12 -5.79
CA LYS A 117 -2.45 9.26 -6.68
C LYS A 117 -1.17 10.03 -6.96
N GLU A 118 -0.37 10.33 -5.94
CA GLU A 118 0.83 11.12 -6.05
C GLU A 118 2.08 10.35 -5.64
N GLY A 119 3.18 10.68 -6.27
CA GLY A 119 4.39 9.89 -6.27
C GLY A 119 5.22 9.91 -5.00
N GLY A 120 5.92 8.87 -4.81
CA GLY A 120 6.96 8.54 -3.87
C GLY A 120 7.50 7.18 -4.27
N THR A 121 8.55 6.71 -3.63
CA THR A 121 9.02 5.33 -3.82
C THR A 121 7.99 4.38 -3.23
N ILE A 122 7.59 3.38 -4.01
CA ILE A 122 6.70 2.31 -3.56
C ILE A 122 7.44 0.99 -3.68
N THR A 123 7.30 0.14 -2.67
CA THR A 123 7.74 -1.24 -2.72
C THR A 123 6.56 -2.16 -2.46
N ALA A 124 6.34 -3.14 -3.34
CA ALA A 124 5.29 -4.14 -3.21
C ALA A 124 5.90 -5.54 -3.31
N VAL A 125 5.73 -6.34 -2.26
CA VAL A 125 6.24 -7.71 -2.16
C VAL A 125 5.12 -8.64 -1.74
N ASP A 126 4.95 -9.75 -2.48
CA ASP A 126 3.91 -10.75 -2.24
C ASP A 126 2.49 -10.15 -2.23
N CYS A 127 2.21 -9.22 -3.13
CA CYS A 127 0.93 -8.54 -3.17
C CYS A 127 -0.02 -9.12 -4.20
N VAL A 128 -1.32 -9.10 -3.86
CA VAL A 128 -2.41 -9.50 -4.74
C VAL A 128 -3.24 -8.28 -5.10
N TYR A 129 -3.51 -8.11 -6.40
CA TYR A 129 -4.37 -7.07 -6.92
C TYR A 129 -5.59 -7.71 -7.59
N ASN A 130 -6.77 -7.49 -7.05
CA ASN A 130 -8.01 -8.02 -7.56
C ASN A 130 -8.85 -6.91 -8.22
N SER A 131 -9.42 -7.23 -9.36
CA SER A 131 -10.38 -6.35 -10.03
C SER A 131 -11.48 -7.20 -10.64
N ASN A 132 -12.74 -6.92 -10.30
CA ASN A 132 -13.93 -7.61 -10.85
C ASN A 132 -14.35 -7.00 -12.18
N LEU A 133 -13.41 -6.78 -13.09
CA LEU A 133 -13.64 -6.01 -14.27
C LEU A 133 -13.70 -6.91 -15.49
N SER A 134 -14.71 -6.70 -16.32
CA SER A 134 -14.88 -7.43 -17.57
C SER A 134 -13.94 -6.95 -18.69
N VAL A 135 -13.24 -5.84 -18.46
CA VAL A 135 -12.29 -5.27 -19.42
C VAL A 135 -10.86 -5.40 -18.87
N PRO A 136 -9.86 -5.56 -19.74
CA PRO A 136 -8.48 -5.58 -19.32
C PRO A 136 -8.08 -4.27 -18.63
N ILE A 137 -7.40 -4.38 -17.50
CA ILE A 137 -6.80 -3.23 -16.83
C ILE A 137 -5.30 -3.40 -16.75
N SER A 138 -4.59 -2.29 -16.63
CA SER A 138 -3.18 -2.23 -16.28
C SER A 138 -3.00 -1.79 -14.83
N ILE A 139 -1.89 -2.18 -14.22
CA ILE A 139 -1.49 -1.74 -12.88
C ILE A 139 -0.23 -0.89 -13.02
N GLY A 140 -0.32 0.36 -12.59
CA GLY A 140 0.79 1.31 -12.50
C GLY A 140 1.10 1.67 -11.05
N TRP A 141 2.10 2.52 -10.84
CA TRP A 141 2.55 2.90 -9.51
C TRP A 141 1.81 4.12 -8.98
N THR A 142 1.84 5.23 -9.71
CA THR A 142 1.19 6.48 -9.29
C THR A 142 0.43 7.11 -10.46
N LYS A 143 -0.74 7.69 -10.17
CA LYS A 143 -1.55 8.38 -11.18
C LYS A 143 -0.87 9.65 -11.68
N THR A 144 -0.22 10.39 -10.79
CA THR A 144 0.60 11.56 -11.16
C THR A 144 2.03 11.09 -11.40
N PRO A 145 2.54 11.18 -12.63
CA PRO A 145 3.85 10.63 -12.96
C PRO A 145 4.99 11.25 -12.17
N SER A 146 5.93 10.40 -11.72
CA SER A 146 7.21 10.82 -11.18
C SER A 146 8.35 10.21 -11.99
N THR A 147 9.07 11.05 -12.72
CA THR A 147 10.18 10.62 -13.59
C THR A 147 11.50 10.42 -12.86
N SER A 148 11.55 10.68 -11.56
CA SER A 148 12.77 10.57 -10.75
C SER A 148 12.81 9.34 -9.87
N LEU A 149 11.67 8.68 -9.63
CA LEU A 149 11.55 7.62 -8.63
C LEU A 149 11.59 6.23 -9.27
N LYS A 150 12.26 5.33 -8.58
CA LYS A 150 12.21 3.89 -8.83
C LYS A 150 11.22 3.26 -7.86
N CYS A 151 10.42 2.32 -8.36
CA CYS A 151 9.54 1.50 -7.55
C CYS A 151 9.97 0.03 -7.65
N TYR A 152 9.76 -0.72 -6.58
CA TYR A 152 10.30 -2.06 -6.44
C TYR A 152 9.19 -3.08 -6.28
N GLN A 153 9.33 -4.22 -6.94
CA GLN A 153 8.37 -5.32 -6.83
C GLN A 153 9.01 -6.67 -6.66
N SER A 154 8.28 -7.58 -6.02
CA SER A 154 8.53 -9.02 -6.06
C SER A 154 7.22 -9.78 -5.86
N ASN A 155 6.94 -10.76 -6.72
CA ASN A 155 5.78 -11.64 -6.61
C ASN A 155 4.45 -10.88 -6.52
N ILE A 156 4.06 -10.27 -7.63
CA ILE A 156 2.78 -9.55 -7.76
C ILE A 156 1.81 -10.40 -8.57
N ILE A 157 0.62 -10.60 -8.02
CA ILE A 157 -0.46 -11.36 -8.65
C ILE A 157 -1.62 -10.41 -8.96
N HIS A 158 -2.08 -10.39 -10.21
CA HIS A 158 -3.28 -9.69 -10.62
C HIS A 158 -4.30 -10.69 -11.16
N ASN A 159 -5.45 -10.79 -10.51
CA ASN A 159 -6.52 -11.73 -10.86
C ASN A 159 -6.01 -13.17 -11.12
N GLY A 160 -5.12 -13.64 -10.23
CA GLY A 160 -4.54 -14.96 -10.30
C GLY A 160 -3.37 -15.14 -11.30
N GLN A 161 -2.97 -14.09 -12.00
CA GLN A 161 -1.85 -14.10 -12.92
C GLN A 161 -0.65 -13.35 -12.35
N SER A 162 0.54 -13.93 -12.46
CA SER A 162 1.78 -13.20 -12.12
C SER A 162 2.01 -12.07 -13.12
N ILE A 163 2.29 -10.87 -12.62
CA ILE A 163 2.54 -9.70 -13.45
C ILE A 163 3.81 -8.96 -13.05
N THR A 164 4.32 -8.16 -13.99
CA THR A 164 5.22 -7.04 -13.69
C THR A 164 4.40 -5.77 -13.76
N ILE A 165 4.45 -4.94 -12.70
CA ILE A 165 3.75 -3.65 -12.70
C ILE A 165 4.33 -2.77 -13.78
N GLY A 166 3.47 -2.15 -14.59
CA GLY A 166 3.87 -1.25 -15.66
C GLY A 166 4.67 -0.05 -15.13
N GLY A 167 5.45 0.57 -16.01
CA GLY A 167 6.26 1.74 -15.65
C GLY A 167 5.49 3.03 -15.45
N GLU A 168 4.16 2.99 -15.50
CA GLU A 168 3.33 4.18 -15.34
C GLU A 168 3.45 4.76 -13.93
N GLY A 169 3.74 6.05 -13.87
CA GLY A 169 3.89 6.78 -12.63
C GLY A 169 5.25 6.66 -11.95
N ALA A 170 6.19 5.87 -12.47
CA ALA A 170 7.55 5.78 -11.97
C ALA A 170 8.57 5.90 -13.12
N LYS A 171 9.80 6.27 -12.78
CA LYS A 171 10.91 6.24 -13.72
C LYS A 171 11.23 4.83 -14.17
N GLU A 172 11.16 3.88 -13.26
CA GLU A 172 11.57 2.50 -13.46
C GLU A 172 10.86 1.58 -12.47
N THR A 173 10.37 0.46 -12.97
CA THR A 173 9.98 -0.69 -12.15
C THR A 173 11.19 -1.61 -12.02
N VAL A 174 11.61 -1.86 -10.79
CA VAL A 174 12.71 -2.77 -10.47
C VAL A 174 12.16 -4.06 -9.91
N ASP A 175 12.28 -5.14 -10.64
CA ASP A 175 11.99 -6.48 -10.09
C ASP A 175 13.16 -6.93 -9.23
N ILE A 176 12.88 -7.14 -7.93
CA ILE A 176 13.85 -7.58 -6.93
C ILE A 176 13.75 -9.07 -6.61
N THR A 177 12.92 -9.82 -7.33
CA THR A 177 12.76 -11.26 -7.14
C THR A 177 14.10 -11.98 -7.34
N GLY A 178 14.50 -12.75 -6.34
CA GLY A 178 15.77 -13.50 -6.35
C GLY A 178 17.04 -12.65 -6.20
N LYS A 179 16.90 -11.35 -5.92
CA LYS A 179 18.03 -10.46 -5.64
C LYS A 179 18.22 -10.29 -4.14
N SER A 180 19.44 -10.06 -3.69
CA SER A 180 19.76 -9.86 -2.27
C SER A 180 19.01 -8.68 -1.65
N VAL A 181 18.67 -7.65 -2.41
CA VAL A 181 17.89 -6.51 -1.94
C VAL A 181 16.49 -6.92 -1.47
N LEU A 182 15.95 -8.06 -1.90
CA LEU A 182 14.68 -8.58 -1.41
C LEU A 182 14.72 -8.87 0.10
N ASP A 183 15.88 -9.22 0.64
CA ASP A 183 16.07 -9.52 2.06
C ASP A 183 15.84 -8.30 2.96
N ALA A 184 15.92 -7.09 2.40
CA ALA A 184 15.52 -5.86 3.10
C ALA A 184 14.02 -5.85 3.45
N TYR A 185 13.20 -6.63 2.76
CA TYR A 185 11.74 -6.64 2.87
C TYR A 185 11.19 -7.95 3.40
N LYS A 186 11.80 -9.08 3.04
CA LYS A 186 11.40 -10.39 3.56
C LYS A 186 12.56 -11.37 3.58
N ILE A 187 12.55 -12.26 4.55
CA ILE A 187 13.48 -13.38 4.65
C ILE A 187 12.75 -14.69 4.90
N VAL A 188 13.43 -15.78 4.62
CA VAL A 188 12.99 -17.13 4.98
C VAL A 188 13.95 -17.71 6.01
N SER A 189 13.45 -18.08 7.18
CA SER A 189 14.23 -18.70 8.24
C SER A 189 13.44 -19.86 8.85
N GLY A 190 14.08 -21.02 8.97
CA GLY A 190 13.43 -22.23 9.48
C GLY A 190 12.19 -22.66 8.67
N GLY A 191 12.17 -22.39 7.37
CA GLY A 191 11.02 -22.71 6.49
C GLY A 191 9.83 -21.76 6.63
N LYS A 192 9.94 -20.70 7.43
CA LYS A 192 8.92 -19.67 7.62
C LYS A 192 9.37 -18.35 7.00
N THR A 193 8.43 -17.68 6.32
CA THR A 193 8.65 -16.32 5.79
C THR A 193 8.40 -15.29 6.89
N TYR A 194 9.31 -14.33 7.00
CA TYR A 194 9.21 -13.17 7.86
C TYR A 194 9.33 -11.90 7.02
N TYR A 195 8.37 -10.99 7.18
CA TYR A 195 8.52 -9.64 6.62
C TYR A 195 9.46 -8.82 7.50
N ASN A 196 10.42 -8.14 6.87
CA ASN A 196 11.53 -7.49 7.56
C ASN A 196 11.15 -6.08 8.05
N THR A 197 10.09 -6.00 8.86
CA THR A 197 9.61 -4.74 9.45
C THR A 197 10.63 -4.11 10.38
N TYR A 198 11.47 -4.92 11.04
CA TYR A 198 12.53 -4.41 11.88
C TYR A 198 13.54 -3.57 11.09
N ASN A 199 14.06 -4.06 9.96
CA ASN A 199 14.98 -3.28 9.14
C ASN A 199 14.37 -1.96 8.65
N LEU A 200 13.07 -1.98 8.30
CA LEU A 200 12.36 -0.81 7.77
C LEU A 200 12.03 0.24 8.84
N LEU A 201 11.84 -0.17 10.11
CA LEU A 201 11.25 0.68 11.13
C LEU A 201 12.12 0.91 12.37
N LYS A 202 13.19 0.14 12.55
CA LYS A 202 14.01 0.16 13.77
C LYS A 202 14.50 1.54 14.21
N GLY A 203 14.80 2.42 13.25
CA GLY A 203 15.38 3.73 13.53
C GLY A 203 16.67 3.61 14.37
N SER A 204 16.91 4.62 15.22
CA SER A 204 18.02 4.62 16.20
C SER A 204 17.64 4.01 17.55
N ASP A 205 16.39 3.66 17.74
CA ASP A 205 15.80 3.24 19.01
C ASP A 205 15.26 1.81 19.01
N ASP A 206 15.64 1.04 18.01
CA ASP A 206 15.34 -0.39 17.88
C ASP A 206 13.84 -0.72 17.91
N TRP A 207 12.99 0.14 17.36
CA TRP A 207 11.54 -0.10 17.35
C TRP A 207 11.17 -1.33 16.55
N ASP A 208 10.59 -2.32 17.20
CA ASP A 208 10.22 -3.63 16.64
C ASP A 208 8.81 -4.06 17.09
N PRO A 209 7.76 -3.46 16.53
CA PRO A 209 6.39 -3.73 16.97
C PRO A 209 5.91 -5.16 16.72
N LEU A 210 6.49 -5.88 15.77
CA LEU A 210 6.13 -7.27 15.45
C LEU A 210 7.07 -8.32 16.10
N GLY A 211 8.11 -7.89 16.81
CA GLY A 211 9.03 -8.81 17.50
C GLY A 211 9.86 -9.68 16.57
N VAL A 212 10.25 -9.17 15.39
CA VAL A 212 11.02 -9.94 14.39
C VAL A 212 12.52 -9.70 14.45
N LYS A 213 12.97 -8.78 15.30
CA LYS A 213 14.37 -8.35 15.46
C LYS A 213 15.36 -9.50 15.51
N ASP A 214 15.13 -10.46 16.40
CA ASP A 214 16.10 -11.53 16.63
C ASP A 214 16.26 -12.44 15.41
N VAL A 215 15.17 -12.73 14.72
CA VAL A 215 15.21 -13.52 13.48
C VAL A 215 15.95 -12.76 12.38
N ILE A 216 15.68 -11.46 12.24
CA ILE A 216 16.31 -10.61 11.22
C ILE A 216 17.81 -10.47 11.49
N LYS A 217 18.20 -10.23 12.74
CA LYS A 217 19.63 -10.15 13.14
C LYS A 217 20.36 -11.48 12.97
N ALA A 218 19.74 -12.59 13.35
CA ALA A 218 20.31 -13.91 13.15
C ALA A 218 20.53 -14.25 11.67
N ALA A 219 19.71 -13.71 10.77
CA ALA A 219 19.88 -13.83 9.33
C ALA A 219 20.89 -12.82 8.75
N GLY A 220 21.41 -11.87 9.53
CA GLY A 220 22.32 -10.82 9.07
C GLY A 220 21.64 -9.78 8.17
N GLN A 221 20.33 -9.57 8.32
CA GLN A 221 19.52 -8.73 7.42
C GLN A 221 18.96 -7.48 8.11
N ASP A 222 19.54 -7.06 9.21
CA ASP A 222 19.13 -5.86 9.94
C ASP A 222 19.72 -4.54 9.40
N THR A 223 20.62 -4.63 8.45
CA THR A 223 21.31 -3.46 7.85
C THR A 223 21.14 -3.39 6.33
N VAL A 224 20.38 -4.28 5.74
CA VAL A 224 20.10 -4.24 4.29
C VAL A 224 19.23 -3.03 3.97
N ALA A 225 19.69 -2.18 3.06
CA ALA A 225 19.02 -0.96 2.63
C ALA A 225 18.33 -1.15 1.27
#